data_c8703998a9729c3e7014ecc4cb95a215
#
_entry.id   c8703998a9729c3e7014ecc4cb95a215
#
_cell.length_a   1.000
_cell.length_b   1.000
_cell.length_c   1.000
_cell.angle_alpha   90.00
_cell.angle_beta   90.00
_cell.angle_gamma   90.00
#
_symmetry.space_group_name_H-M   'P 1'
#
loop_
_entity.id
_entity.type
_entity.pdbx_description
1 polymer ?
#
loop_
_entity_poly.entity_id
_entity_poly.type
_entity_poly.pdbx_seq_one_letter_code
_entity_poly.pdbx_strand_id
1 'polypeptide(L)'
;HTAQDELYAAIEGTAFHTRVVLERMEQHGVPVNRVINGGGIPQRNDILNQIYANVIGKPILVPDGIPTGLGSGIFAALASKDHGSIESAQAAMCVGYRKFEPDPSTRGRYETLYQLFKQVYMGFGTSSLANFSQVLGDIKRIAAGESIRSEFGHRAARKVALL
;
A
#
# COMPACT_ATOMS: atom_id res chain seq x y z
N HIS A 1 14.02 -20.45 5.80
CA HIS A 1 13.77 -19.00 5.96
C HIS A 1 15.02 -18.34 6.50
N THR A 2 15.38 -17.20 5.95
CA THR A 2 16.48 -16.36 6.38
C THR A 2 15.91 -15.12 7.10
N ALA A 3 16.75 -14.41 7.87
CA ALA A 3 16.34 -13.13 8.46
C ALA A 3 15.91 -12.09 7.42
N GLN A 4 16.45 -12.20 6.20
CA GLN A 4 16.07 -11.35 5.08
C GLN A 4 14.64 -11.66 4.60
N ASP A 5 14.26 -12.93 4.55
CA ASP A 5 12.90 -13.33 4.17
C ASP A 5 11.88 -12.82 5.19
N GLU A 6 12.21 -12.86 6.48
CA GLU A 6 11.33 -12.36 7.54
C GLU A 6 11.15 -10.84 7.45
N LEU A 7 12.23 -10.10 7.22
CA LEU A 7 12.16 -8.65 7.03
C LEU A 7 11.35 -8.29 5.79
N TYR A 8 11.54 -9.02 4.70
CA TYR A 8 10.79 -8.81 3.46
C TYR A 8 9.29 -9.04 3.67
N ALA A 9 8.93 -10.15 4.33
CA ALA A 9 7.55 -10.46 4.67
C ALA A 9 6.91 -9.42 5.60
N ALA A 10 7.67 -8.87 6.54
CA ALA A 10 7.19 -7.79 7.41
C ALA A 10 6.87 -6.52 6.61
N ILE A 11 7.71 -6.15 5.63
CA ILE A 11 7.45 -5.02 4.74
C ILE A 11 6.20 -5.29 3.89
N GLU A 12 6.07 -6.48 3.31
CA GLU A 12 4.88 -6.87 2.55
C GLU A 12 3.60 -6.79 3.39
N GLY A 13 3.65 -7.25 4.65
CA GLY A 13 2.52 -7.16 5.59
C GLY A 13 2.08 -5.72 5.85
N THR A 14 3.03 -4.78 6.03
CA THR A 14 2.71 -3.36 6.19
C THR A 14 2.13 -2.75 4.92
N ALA A 15 2.62 -3.16 3.75
CA ALA A 15 2.10 -2.72 2.45
C ALA A 15 0.67 -3.24 2.21
N PHE A 16 0.37 -4.51 2.56
CA PHE A 16 -0.99 -5.05 2.49
C PHE A 16 -1.96 -4.30 3.40
N HIS A 17 -1.55 -4.00 4.63
CA HIS A 17 -2.37 -3.20 5.54
C HIS A 17 -2.65 -1.80 4.98
N THR A 18 -1.64 -1.15 4.43
CA THR A 18 -1.80 0.15 3.76
C THR A 18 -2.80 0.06 2.60
N ARG A 19 -2.71 -1.00 1.78
CA ARG A 19 -3.67 -1.24 0.68
C ARG A 19 -5.10 -1.39 1.19
N VAL A 20 -5.34 -2.09 2.31
CA VAL A 20 -6.67 -2.18 2.94
C VAL A 20 -7.21 -0.79 3.28
N VAL A 21 -6.38 0.07 3.87
CA VAL A 21 -6.79 1.44 4.22
C VAL A 21 -7.15 2.26 2.98
N LEU A 22 -6.31 2.22 1.94
CA LEU A 22 -6.55 2.96 0.70
C LEU A 22 -7.82 2.48 -0.02
N GLU A 23 -8.01 1.15 -0.14
CA GLU A 23 -9.24 0.59 -0.71
C GLU A 23 -10.48 1.02 0.08
N ARG A 24 -10.39 1.08 1.42
CA ARG A 24 -11.50 1.54 2.25
C ARG A 24 -11.81 3.01 2.02
N MET A 25 -10.82 3.87 1.83
CA MET A 25 -11.03 5.27 1.46
C MET A 25 -11.77 5.38 0.12
N GLU A 26 -11.32 4.63 -0.89
CA GLU A 26 -11.95 4.61 -2.22
C GLU A 26 -13.40 4.08 -2.17
N GLN A 27 -13.67 3.04 -1.38
CA GLN A 27 -15.03 2.52 -1.16
C GLN A 27 -15.98 3.54 -0.53
N HIS A 28 -15.44 4.51 0.21
CA HIS A 28 -16.21 5.61 0.82
C HIS A 28 -16.19 6.90 -0.01
N GLY A 29 -15.81 6.82 -1.27
CA GLY A 29 -15.87 7.95 -2.20
C GLY A 29 -14.69 8.91 -2.13
N VAL A 30 -13.60 8.53 -1.43
CA VAL A 30 -12.36 9.32 -1.40
C VAL A 30 -11.37 8.74 -2.42
N PRO A 31 -11.23 9.33 -3.61
CA PRO A 31 -10.36 8.80 -4.65
C PRO A 31 -8.88 8.95 -4.25
N VAL A 32 -8.12 7.87 -4.36
CA VAL A 32 -6.67 7.87 -4.13
C VAL A 32 -5.96 7.95 -5.48
N ASN A 33 -5.70 9.18 -5.94
CA ASN A 33 -5.07 9.42 -7.24
C ASN A 33 -3.55 9.35 -7.19
N ARG A 34 -2.94 9.58 -6.02
CA ARG A 34 -1.50 9.66 -5.83
C ARG A 34 -1.12 9.19 -4.44
N VAL A 35 -0.06 8.37 -4.35
CA VAL A 35 0.50 7.91 -3.08
C VAL A 35 1.90 8.48 -2.92
N ILE A 36 2.09 9.28 -1.87
CA ILE A 36 3.38 9.87 -1.53
C ILE A 36 3.88 9.18 -0.27
N ASN A 37 5.02 8.52 -0.38
CA ASN A 37 5.67 7.84 0.74
C ASN A 37 6.78 8.76 1.27
N GLY A 38 6.49 9.46 2.36
CA GLY A 38 7.40 10.43 2.97
C GLY A 38 8.02 9.92 4.26
N GLY A 39 9.19 10.46 4.60
CA GLY A 39 9.91 10.15 5.82
C GLY A 39 11.27 9.49 5.58
N GLY A 40 12.03 9.27 6.65
CA GLY A 40 13.42 8.80 6.56
C GLY A 40 13.56 7.37 6.03
N ILE A 41 12.61 6.49 6.31
CA ILE A 41 12.66 5.09 5.85
C ILE A 41 12.47 5.00 4.33
N PRO A 42 11.40 5.57 3.74
CA PRO A 42 11.22 5.57 2.29
C PRO A 42 12.38 6.20 1.51
N GLN A 43 12.99 7.23 2.06
CA GLN A 43 14.13 7.90 1.41
C GLN A 43 15.37 7.03 1.29
N ARG A 44 15.55 6.06 2.18
CA ARG A 44 16.74 5.20 2.28
C ARG A 44 16.51 3.75 1.88
N ASN A 45 15.28 3.39 1.54
CA ASN A 45 14.92 2.00 1.26
C ASN A 45 14.08 1.89 -0.02
N ASP A 46 14.76 1.72 -1.14
CA ASP A 46 14.12 1.60 -2.45
C ASP A 46 13.36 0.27 -2.58
N ILE A 47 13.81 -0.79 -1.91
CA ILE A 47 13.13 -2.09 -1.88
C ILE A 47 11.74 -1.93 -1.24
N LEU A 48 11.65 -1.24 -0.11
CA LEU A 48 10.38 -0.95 0.54
C LEU A 48 9.43 -0.23 -0.41
N ASN A 49 9.91 0.82 -1.09
CA ASN A 49 9.08 1.61 -2.00
C ASN A 49 8.58 0.77 -3.18
N GLN A 50 9.44 -0.11 -3.74
CA GLN A 50 9.05 -1.00 -4.81
C GLN A 50 8.02 -2.05 -4.36
N ILE A 51 8.18 -2.61 -3.15
CA ILE A 51 7.19 -3.53 -2.58
C ILE A 51 5.83 -2.82 -2.43
N TYR A 52 5.82 -1.61 -1.89
CA TYR A 52 4.59 -0.81 -1.76
C TYR A 52 3.93 -0.55 -3.11
N ALA A 53 4.71 -0.16 -4.13
CA ALA A 53 4.19 0.02 -5.49
C ALA A 53 3.53 -1.26 -6.03
N ASN A 54 4.22 -2.39 -5.91
CA ASN A 54 3.75 -3.69 -6.40
C ASN A 54 2.48 -4.17 -5.66
N VAL A 55 2.45 -4.03 -4.34
CA VAL A 55 1.33 -4.47 -3.50
C VAL A 55 0.10 -3.59 -3.70
N ILE A 56 0.28 -2.26 -3.72
CA ILE A 56 -0.82 -1.31 -3.86
C ILE A 56 -1.31 -1.26 -5.32
N GLY A 57 -0.45 -1.59 -6.27
CA GLY A 57 -0.75 -1.51 -7.70
C GLY A 57 -0.85 -0.07 -8.23
N LYS A 58 -0.25 0.87 -7.52
CA LYS A 58 -0.19 2.30 -7.88
C LYS A 58 1.24 2.81 -7.77
N PRO A 59 1.63 3.81 -8.58
CA PRO A 59 2.93 4.43 -8.43
C PRO A 59 3.13 5.02 -7.04
N ILE A 60 4.32 4.79 -6.46
CA ILE A 60 4.74 5.41 -5.21
C ILE A 60 5.70 6.55 -5.54
N LEU A 61 5.41 7.74 -5.01
CA LEU A 61 6.24 8.91 -5.12
C LEU A 61 7.01 9.13 -3.82
N VAL A 62 8.32 9.25 -3.88
CA VAL A 62 9.17 9.54 -2.73
C VAL A 62 9.79 10.92 -2.93
N PRO A 63 9.46 11.92 -2.06
CA PRO A 63 9.99 13.27 -2.22
C PRO A 63 11.50 13.29 -2.11
N ASP A 64 12.15 14.12 -2.93
CA ASP A 64 13.56 14.45 -2.75
C ASP A 64 13.68 15.44 -1.58
N GLY A 65 14.44 15.13 -0.56
CA GLY A 65 14.58 15.99 0.62
C GLY A 65 13.81 15.51 1.86
N ILE A 66 13.66 16.36 2.86
CA ILE A 66 13.03 16.04 4.15
C ILE A 66 11.60 16.60 4.20
N PRO A 67 10.56 15.81 3.91
CA PRO A 67 9.19 16.33 3.78
C PRO A 67 8.65 16.95 5.07
N THR A 68 9.05 16.44 6.23
CA THR A 68 8.61 16.98 7.52
C THR A 68 9.13 18.41 7.75
N GLY A 69 10.42 18.65 7.50
CA GLY A 69 11.01 19.98 7.59
C GLY A 69 10.45 20.92 6.54
N LEU A 70 10.21 20.42 5.33
CA LEU A 70 9.61 21.19 4.25
C LEU A 70 8.20 21.67 4.60
N GLY A 71 7.36 20.83 5.21
CA GLY A 71 6.03 21.22 5.66
C GLY A 71 6.08 22.38 6.66
N SER A 72 6.99 22.34 7.63
CA SER A 72 7.21 23.43 8.58
C SER A 72 7.69 24.69 7.88
N GLY A 73 8.59 24.58 6.89
CA GLY A 73 9.07 25.69 6.06
C GLY A 73 7.95 26.35 5.27
N ILE A 74 7.05 25.57 4.68
CA ILE A 74 5.87 26.07 3.95
C ILE A 74 4.98 26.93 4.87
N PHE A 75 4.69 26.43 6.09
CA PHE A 75 3.89 27.20 7.04
C PHE A 75 4.61 28.48 7.51
N ALA A 76 5.93 28.44 7.70
CA ALA A 76 6.71 29.64 8.01
C ALA A 76 6.67 30.67 6.88
N ALA A 77 6.80 30.24 5.63
CA ALA A 77 6.72 31.11 4.46
C ALA A 77 5.33 31.74 4.26
N LEU A 78 4.27 31.03 4.66
CA LEU A 78 2.92 31.60 4.70
C LEU A 78 2.75 32.61 5.81
N ALA A 79 3.31 32.34 6.99
CA ALA A 79 3.23 33.25 8.15
C ALA A 79 4.01 34.57 7.90
N SER A 80 5.16 34.48 7.19
CA SER A 80 5.95 35.67 6.77
C SER A 80 5.33 36.42 5.58
N LYS A 81 4.28 35.85 4.96
CA LYS A 81 3.63 36.38 3.74
C LYS A 81 4.52 36.41 2.50
N ASP A 82 5.57 35.57 2.46
CA ASP A 82 6.40 35.35 1.27
C ASP A 82 5.62 34.65 0.16
N HIS A 83 4.59 33.87 0.53
CA HIS A 83 3.64 33.25 -0.38
C HIS A 83 2.20 33.55 0.02
N GLY A 84 1.36 33.80 -0.99
CA GLY A 84 -0.05 34.18 -0.77
C GLY A 84 -0.98 32.96 -0.53
N SER A 85 -0.52 31.74 -0.82
CA SER A 85 -1.28 30.52 -0.62
C SER A 85 -0.37 29.28 -0.40
N ILE A 86 -0.96 28.21 0.14
CA ILE A 86 -0.27 26.92 0.32
C ILE A 86 0.22 26.38 -1.03
N GLU A 87 -0.59 26.47 -2.06
CA GLU A 87 -0.27 25.99 -3.40
C GLU A 87 0.93 26.73 -4.01
N SER A 88 0.98 28.03 -3.82
CA SER A 88 2.10 28.88 -4.25
C SER A 88 3.39 28.50 -3.53
N ALA A 89 3.34 28.31 -2.21
CA ALA A 89 4.48 27.88 -1.42
C ALA A 89 4.92 26.44 -1.81
N GLN A 90 3.99 25.53 -1.99
CA GLN A 90 4.31 24.16 -2.46
C GLN A 90 4.96 24.16 -3.83
N ALA A 91 4.43 24.93 -4.78
CA ALA A 91 5.00 25.02 -6.12
C ALA A 91 6.45 25.54 -6.13
N ALA A 92 6.76 26.48 -5.21
CA ALA A 92 8.10 27.06 -5.11
C ALA A 92 9.09 26.21 -4.30
N MET A 93 8.62 25.52 -3.25
CA MET A 93 9.48 24.88 -2.25
C MET A 93 9.55 23.37 -2.38
N CYS A 94 8.52 22.71 -2.97
CA CYS A 94 8.54 21.27 -3.15
C CYS A 94 9.49 20.90 -4.29
N VAL A 95 10.47 20.07 -3.96
CA VAL A 95 11.42 19.49 -4.92
C VAL A 95 10.78 18.31 -5.65
N GLY A 96 11.52 17.69 -6.57
CA GLY A 96 11.07 16.55 -7.33
C GLY A 96 10.73 15.31 -6.50
N TYR A 97 10.32 14.27 -7.22
CA TYR A 97 9.99 12.96 -6.64
C TYR A 97 10.73 11.87 -7.38
N ARG A 98 11.28 10.90 -6.66
CA ARG A 98 11.61 9.60 -7.23
C ARG A 98 10.32 8.78 -7.35
N LYS A 99 10.13 8.13 -8.48
CA LYS A 99 8.91 7.37 -8.78
C LYS A 99 9.22 5.88 -8.85
N PHE A 100 8.42 5.07 -8.17
CA PHE A 100 8.45 3.61 -8.20
C PHE A 100 7.17 3.12 -8.86
N GLU A 101 7.29 2.56 -10.05
CA GLU A 101 6.15 1.98 -10.78
C GLU A 101 5.91 0.54 -10.34
N PRO A 102 4.64 0.09 -10.29
CA PRO A 102 4.33 -1.31 -10.06
C PRO A 102 4.92 -2.19 -11.17
N ASP A 103 5.55 -3.30 -10.80
CA ASP A 103 6.01 -4.31 -11.75
C ASP A 103 4.82 -5.19 -12.16
N PRO A 104 4.39 -5.16 -13.44
CA PRO A 104 3.26 -5.95 -13.92
C PRO A 104 3.44 -7.46 -13.74
N SER A 105 4.69 -7.96 -13.76
CA SER A 105 4.99 -9.39 -13.61
C SER A 105 4.66 -9.94 -12.22
N THR A 106 4.67 -9.08 -11.21
CA THR A 106 4.39 -9.45 -9.81
C THR A 106 2.91 -9.35 -9.43
N ARG A 107 2.10 -8.69 -10.25
CA ARG A 107 0.70 -8.34 -9.95
C ARG A 107 -0.15 -9.53 -9.53
N GLY A 108 -0.11 -10.62 -10.28
CA GLY A 108 -0.93 -11.79 -10.00
C GLY A 108 -0.58 -12.43 -8.65
N ARG A 109 0.72 -12.52 -8.36
CA ARG A 109 1.22 -13.06 -7.08
C ARG A 109 0.78 -12.18 -5.89
N TYR A 110 0.98 -10.87 -5.99
CA TYR A 110 0.58 -9.96 -4.92
C TYR A 110 -0.93 -9.89 -4.72
N GLU A 111 -1.72 -9.98 -5.78
CA GLU A 111 -3.17 -10.05 -5.65
C GLU A 111 -3.61 -11.29 -4.86
N THR A 112 -3.05 -12.45 -5.17
CA THR A 112 -3.35 -13.69 -4.45
C THR A 112 -2.95 -13.60 -2.97
N LEU A 113 -1.73 -13.14 -2.69
CA LEU A 113 -1.25 -12.94 -1.31
C LEU A 113 -2.10 -11.91 -0.54
N TYR A 114 -2.53 -10.85 -1.20
CA TYR A 114 -3.39 -9.85 -0.59
C TYR A 114 -4.77 -10.40 -0.22
N GLN A 115 -5.36 -11.24 -1.05
CA GLN A 115 -6.64 -11.87 -0.71
C GLN A 115 -6.51 -12.82 0.50
N LEU A 116 -5.41 -13.56 0.60
CA LEU A 116 -5.11 -14.39 1.78
C LEU A 116 -4.90 -13.52 3.03
N PHE A 117 -4.14 -12.43 2.91
CA PHE A 117 -3.97 -11.45 3.98
C PHE A 117 -5.32 -10.89 4.45
N LYS A 118 -6.19 -10.47 3.52
CA LYS A 118 -7.54 -9.96 3.86
C LYS A 118 -8.39 -10.97 4.60
N GLN A 119 -8.33 -12.24 4.24
CA GLN A 119 -9.07 -13.29 4.97
C GLN A 119 -8.65 -13.36 6.43
N VAL A 120 -7.33 -13.38 6.68
CA VAL A 120 -6.79 -13.41 8.05
C VAL A 120 -7.14 -12.12 8.78
N TYR A 121 -6.87 -10.97 8.17
CA TYR A 121 -7.08 -9.65 8.76
C TYR A 121 -8.55 -9.41 9.15
N MET A 122 -9.49 -9.69 8.22
CA MET A 122 -10.92 -9.52 8.47
C MET A 122 -11.48 -10.59 9.41
N GLY A 123 -10.93 -11.80 9.36
CA GLY A 123 -11.38 -12.89 10.21
C GLY A 123 -11.11 -12.68 11.70
N PHE A 124 -10.04 -11.97 12.04
CA PHE A 124 -9.78 -11.56 13.43
C PHE A 124 -10.52 -10.27 13.83
N GLY A 125 -10.89 -9.43 12.86
CA GLY A 125 -11.49 -8.11 13.10
C GLY A 125 -13.02 -8.08 13.02
N THR A 126 -13.67 -9.16 12.57
CA THR A 126 -15.13 -9.22 12.40
C THR A 126 -15.72 -10.43 13.11
N SER A 127 -17.01 -10.34 13.46
CA SER A 127 -17.76 -11.45 14.09
C SER A 127 -18.08 -12.62 13.14
N SER A 128 -17.65 -12.55 11.86
CA SER A 128 -17.83 -13.64 10.91
C SER A 128 -16.82 -14.77 11.21
N LEU A 129 -17.31 -16.01 11.30
CA LEU A 129 -16.46 -17.20 11.39
C LEU A 129 -15.67 -17.34 10.10
N ALA A 130 -14.43 -16.92 10.10
CA ALA A 130 -13.53 -17.11 8.97
C ALA A 130 -12.92 -18.52 9.01
N ASN A 131 -12.98 -19.23 7.90
CA ASN A 131 -12.31 -20.52 7.76
C ASN A 131 -10.86 -20.31 7.34
N PHE A 132 -9.93 -20.38 8.29
CA PHE A 132 -8.49 -20.26 8.04
C PHE A 132 -7.81 -21.55 7.61
N SER A 133 -8.53 -22.68 7.53
CA SER A 133 -7.95 -24.01 7.36
C SER A 133 -7.11 -24.14 6.08
N GLN A 134 -7.42 -23.37 5.05
CA GLN A 134 -6.72 -23.43 3.77
C GLN A 134 -5.61 -22.38 3.60
N VAL A 135 -5.62 -21.30 4.38
CA VAL A 135 -4.72 -20.15 4.18
C VAL A 135 -3.25 -20.55 4.23
N LEU A 136 -2.84 -21.32 5.23
CA LEU A 136 -1.45 -21.77 5.35
C LEU A 136 -1.06 -22.75 4.24
N GLY A 137 -1.99 -23.61 3.81
CA GLY A 137 -1.81 -24.51 2.67
C GLY A 137 -1.55 -23.73 1.37
N ASP A 138 -2.34 -22.72 1.11
CA ASP A 138 -2.24 -21.88 -0.08
C ASP A 138 -0.95 -21.03 -0.09
N ILE A 139 -0.55 -20.49 1.05
CA ILE A 139 0.73 -19.78 1.18
C ILE A 139 1.91 -20.73 0.85
N LYS A 140 1.89 -21.98 1.33
CA LYS A 140 2.93 -22.97 1.02
C LYS A 140 2.96 -23.32 -0.47
N ARG A 141 1.82 -23.43 -1.12
CA ARG A 141 1.72 -23.69 -2.56
C ARG A 141 2.29 -22.54 -3.39
N ILE A 142 1.99 -21.28 -3.01
CA ILE A 142 2.58 -20.10 -3.64
C ILE A 142 4.10 -20.10 -3.48
N ALA A 143 4.60 -20.43 -2.30
CA ALA A 143 6.03 -20.52 -2.04
C ALA A 143 6.73 -21.61 -2.87
N ALA A 144 6.01 -22.69 -3.19
CA ALA A 144 6.46 -23.76 -4.08
C ALA A 144 6.37 -23.42 -5.58
N GLY A 145 5.87 -22.22 -5.94
CA GLY A 145 5.69 -21.80 -7.34
C GLY A 145 4.43 -22.34 -8.00
N GLU A 146 3.50 -22.94 -7.24
CA GLU A 146 2.25 -23.45 -7.76
C GLU A 146 1.23 -22.34 -8.00
N SER A 147 0.44 -22.45 -9.08
CA SER A 147 -0.69 -21.56 -9.34
C SER A 147 -1.87 -21.94 -8.47
N ILE A 148 -2.37 -21.01 -7.66
CA ILE A 148 -3.62 -21.17 -6.93
C ILE A 148 -4.75 -20.65 -7.80
N ARG A 149 -5.71 -21.53 -8.14
CA ARG A 149 -6.97 -21.09 -8.74
C ARG A 149 -7.73 -20.27 -7.68
N SER A 150 -7.87 -18.97 -7.92
CA SER A 150 -8.66 -18.12 -7.03
C SER A 150 -10.13 -18.47 -7.19
N GLU A 151 -10.66 -19.31 -6.32
CA GLU A 151 -12.12 -19.49 -6.16
C GLU A 151 -12.80 -18.22 -5.57
N PHE A 152 -12.03 -17.16 -5.38
CA PHE A 152 -12.45 -15.91 -4.71
C PHE A 152 -13.40 -15.06 -5.54
N GLY A 153 -13.49 -15.27 -6.87
CA GLY A 153 -14.31 -14.44 -7.77
C GLY A 153 -15.84 -14.66 -7.68
N HIS A 154 -16.29 -15.82 -7.20
CA HIS A 154 -17.72 -16.17 -7.30
C HIS A 154 -18.54 -16.03 -6.01
N ARG A 155 -17.94 -15.88 -4.84
CA ARG A 155 -18.69 -15.71 -3.57
C ARG A 155 -18.94 -14.26 -3.15
N ALA A 156 -18.08 -13.32 -3.54
CA ALA A 156 -18.27 -11.91 -3.20
C ALA A 156 -19.40 -11.25 -3.99
N ALA A 157 -19.63 -11.65 -5.25
CA ALA A 157 -20.68 -11.09 -6.09
C ALA A 157 -22.13 -11.48 -5.66
N ARG A 158 -22.30 -12.54 -4.86
CA ARG A 158 -23.64 -12.98 -4.40
C ARG A 158 -24.13 -12.33 -3.11
N LYS A 159 -23.28 -11.63 -2.34
CA LYS A 159 -23.69 -11.00 -1.07
C LYS A 159 -23.95 -9.51 -1.13
N VAL A 160 -23.63 -8.83 -2.23
CA VAL A 160 -23.93 -7.39 -2.44
C VAL A 160 -25.30 -7.15 -3.09
N ALA A 161 -25.99 -8.19 -3.54
CA ALA A 161 -27.32 -8.08 -4.16
C ALA A 161 -28.50 -8.25 -3.18
N LEU A 162 -28.25 -8.27 -1.88
CA LEU A 162 -29.27 -8.47 -0.83
C LEU A 162 -29.05 -7.60 0.42
N LEU A 163 -28.71 -6.31 0.22
CA LEU A 163 -28.90 -5.25 1.24
C LEU A 163 -29.29 -3.97 0.54
#